data_0835f7c3bb63ff06a4260b66480373aa
#
_entry.id   0835f7c3bb63ff06a4260b66480373aa
#
_cell.length_a   1.000
_cell.length_b   1.000
_cell.length_c   1.000
_cell.angle_alpha   90.00
_cell.angle_beta   90.00
_cell.angle_gamma   90.00
#
_symmetry.space_group_name_H-M   'P 1'
#
loop_
_entity.id
_entity.type
_entity.pdbx_description
1 polymer ?
#
loop_
_entity_poly.entity_id
_entity_poly.type
_entity_poly.pdbx_seq_one_letter_code
_entity_poly.pdbx_strand_id
1 'polypeptide(L)'
;MNILQKLLTHNRPYTKRKKTTAIAVHWVGNAGTSAINNRNYFQTTDREVSSNYIIGLQGEIICCIPDNEVSWCTNWANSYTVSIETCHPDWTGKFSDSTYKSLVELTAHLCKKYGLHPQKGGVIRHYDVTGKVCPKWFVPSSKGGSDTADEQHWKKFLSDVAAKMGGSGTASNAAASKPPLRYDWKKGQAVRLYKTRTQLFANDTATTPAATLPAGVYYIYDGKQCKLGRYRVTTRKEYCGKKPAGKYVTGYVSVDNFKEVK
;
A
#
# COMPACT_ATOMS: atom_id res chain seq x y z
N MET A 1 -10.46 -8.66 -5.45
CA MET A 1 -9.51 -7.53 -5.30
C MET A 1 -10.30 -6.23 -5.35
N ASN A 2 -10.12 -5.36 -4.37
CA ASN A 2 -10.75 -4.04 -4.35
C ASN A 2 -9.68 -2.97 -4.59
N ILE A 3 -9.93 -2.07 -5.54
CA ILE A 3 -9.00 -1.00 -5.94
C ILE A 3 -9.68 0.35 -5.68
N LEU A 4 -9.09 1.13 -4.78
CA LEU A 4 -9.58 2.45 -4.44
C LEU A 4 -9.11 3.45 -5.51
N GLN A 5 -10.05 4.09 -6.19
CA GLN A 5 -9.75 5.13 -7.18
C GLN A 5 -9.41 6.46 -6.48
N LYS A 6 -8.16 6.89 -6.57
CA LYS A 6 -7.65 8.16 -6.05
C LYS A 6 -6.76 8.84 -7.09
N LEU A 7 -7.36 9.11 -8.23
CA LEU A 7 -6.63 9.60 -9.39
C LEU A 7 -5.90 10.92 -9.09
N LEU A 8 -4.70 11.02 -9.65
CA LEU A 8 -3.89 12.23 -9.62
C LEU A 8 -4.43 13.25 -10.64
N THR A 9 -4.35 14.51 -10.27
CA THR A 9 -4.54 15.66 -11.17
C THR A 9 -3.22 16.40 -11.43
N HIS A 10 -2.23 16.19 -10.55
CA HIS A 10 -0.83 16.63 -10.71
C HIS A 10 0.07 15.41 -10.89
N ASN A 11 1.22 15.57 -11.53
CA ASN A 11 2.14 14.46 -11.87
C ASN A 11 1.46 13.32 -12.65
N ARG A 12 0.48 13.66 -13.48
CA ARG A 12 -0.22 12.75 -14.39
C ARG A 12 -0.13 13.32 -15.80
N PRO A 13 0.66 12.68 -16.70
CA PRO A 13 0.86 13.20 -18.05
C PRO A 13 -0.37 13.12 -18.95
N TYR A 14 -1.45 12.42 -18.55
CA TYR A 14 -2.67 12.17 -19.33
C TYR A 14 -2.41 11.51 -20.71
N THR A 15 -1.20 10.95 -20.88
CA THR A 15 -0.78 10.30 -22.12
C THR A 15 -1.23 8.84 -22.11
N LYS A 16 -1.99 8.43 -23.10
CA LYS A 16 -2.37 7.02 -23.29
C LYS A 16 -1.17 6.19 -23.75
N ARG A 17 -1.01 5.01 -23.13
CA ARG A 17 0.02 4.05 -23.54
C ARG A 17 -0.41 3.36 -24.84
N LYS A 18 0.48 3.31 -25.83
CA LYS A 18 0.21 2.63 -27.10
C LYS A 18 0.06 1.10 -26.90
N LYS A 19 0.92 0.52 -26.09
CA LYS A 19 0.90 -0.92 -25.77
C LYS A 19 1.54 -1.14 -24.40
N THR A 20 0.91 -1.96 -23.57
CA THR A 20 1.51 -2.46 -22.33
C THR A 20 2.20 -3.78 -22.63
N THR A 21 3.50 -3.88 -22.37
CA THR A 21 4.30 -5.09 -22.59
C THR A 21 4.94 -5.62 -21.32
N ALA A 22 4.91 -4.86 -20.22
CA ALA A 22 5.36 -5.33 -18.92
C ALA A 22 4.66 -4.60 -17.76
N ILE A 23 4.73 -5.22 -16.59
CA ILE A 23 4.37 -4.62 -15.29
C ILE A 23 5.68 -4.36 -14.55
N ALA A 24 5.91 -3.10 -14.15
CA ALA A 24 7.10 -2.71 -13.41
C ALA A 24 6.79 -2.63 -11.91
N VAL A 25 7.53 -3.40 -11.10
CA VAL A 25 7.39 -3.43 -9.65
C VAL A 25 8.43 -2.52 -9.01
N HIS A 26 7.98 -1.72 -8.07
CA HIS A 26 8.79 -0.77 -7.30
C HIS A 26 8.54 -0.92 -5.79
N TRP A 27 9.34 -0.26 -4.99
CA TRP A 27 9.09 0.04 -3.60
C TRP A 27 9.14 1.55 -3.40
N VAL A 28 8.34 2.09 -2.51
CA VAL A 28 8.24 3.55 -2.30
C VAL A 28 9.54 4.19 -1.77
N GLY A 29 10.50 3.39 -1.28
CA GLY A 29 11.77 3.90 -0.73
C GLY A 29 11.59 4.83 0.47
N ASN A 30 10.48 4.71 1.18
CA ASN A 30 10.10 5.52 2.34
C ASN A 30 9.40 4.62 3.36
N ALA A 31 10.21 4.00 4.23
CA ALA A 31 9.77 2.97 5.17
C ALA A 31 8.64 3.44 6.09
N GLY A 32 7.67 2.57 6.33
CA GLY A 32 6.56 2.82 7.26
C GLY A 32 5.49 3.80 6.77
N THR A 33 5.58 4.31 5.53
CA THR A 33 4.56 5.20 4.97
C THR A 33 3.39 4.42 4.37
N SER A 34 2.19 5.00 4.46
CA SER A 34 0.97 4.40 3.90
C SER A 34 0.85 4.68 2.39
N ALA A 35 -0.02 3.89 1.71
CA ALA A 35 -0.33 4.12 0.30
C ALA A 35 -0.87 5.53 0.05
N ILE A 36 -1.73 6.03 0.93
CA ILE A 36 -2.32 7.37 0.76
C ILE A 36 -1.29 8.48 0.96
N ASN A 37 -0.31 8.31 1.86
CA ASN A 37 0.75 9.28 2.04
C ASN A 37 1.61 9.39 0.77
N ASN A 38 1.96 8.27 0.17
CA ASN A 38 2.73 8.24 -1.08
C ASN A 38 1.91 8.78 -2.27
N ARG A 39 0.61 8.46 -2.35
CA ARG A 39 -0.28 9.05 -3.35
C ARG A 39 -0.36 10.58 -3.19
N ASN A 40 -0.47 11.08 -1.96
CA ASN A 40 -0.53 12.52 -1.69
C ASN A 40 0.80 13.20 -1.98
N TYR A 41 1.93 12.54 -1.73
CA TYR A 41 3.24 13.02 -2.16
C TYR A 41 3.27 13.20 -3.69
N PHE A 42 2.80 12.24 -4.47
CA PHE A 42 2.70 12.38 -5.93
C PHE A 42 1.78 13.54 -6.34
N GLN A 43 0.71 13.82 -5.58
CA GLN A 43 -0.21 14.90 -5.87
C GLN A 43 0.39 16.29 -5.64
N THR A 44 1.36 16.43 -4.73
CA THR A 44 1.79 17.74 -4.21
C THR A 44 3.24 18.08 -4.49
N THR A 45 4.06 17.11 -4.91
CA THR A 45 5.47 17.36 -5.22
C THR A 45 5.63 18.00 -6.61
N ASP A 46 6.61 18.89 -6.74
CA ASP A 46 7.02 19.48 -8.03
C ASP A 46 7.96 18.55 -8.85
N ARG A 47 8.26 17.35 -8.32
CA ARG A 47 9.04 16.34 -9.04
C ARG A 47 8.13 15.57 -9.99
N GLU A 48 8.61 15.27 -11.17
CA GLU A 48 7.92 14.40 -12.14
C GLU A 48 7.98 12.94 -11.68
N VAL A 49 7.15 12.58 -10.71
CA VAL A 49 7.05 11.23 -10.14
C VAL A 49 5.61 10.83 -9.95
N SER A 50 5.27 9.62 -10.39
CA SER A 50 3.95 9.03 -10.16
C SER A 50 3.99 7.54 -10.47
N SER A 51 2.97 6.78 -10.02
CA SER A 51 2.76 5.40 -10.45
C SER A 51 1.30 5.16 -10.80
N ASN A 52 1.02 4.08 -11.54
CA ASN A 52 -0.36 3.69 -11.81
C ASN A 52 -1.04 3.19 -10.53
N TYR A 53 -0.34 2.38 -9.74
CA TYR A 53 -0.87 1.82 -8.51
C TYR A 53 0.10 1.98 -7.34
N ILE A 54 -0.46 2.07 -6.14
CA ILE A 54 0.28 1.97 -4.88
C ILE A 54 -0.39 0.91 -4.02
N ILE A 55 0.42 -0.02 -3.48
CA ILE A 55 -0.04 -1.02 -2.52
C ILE A 55 0.47 -0.63 -1.14
N GLY A 56 -0.42 -0.52 -0.17
CA GLY A 56 -0.10 -0.11 1.18
C GLY A 56 0.32 -1.25 2.10
N LEU A 57 0.70 -0.89 3.32
CA LEU A 57 1.23 -1.80 4.35
C LEU A 57 0.23 -2.90 4.77
N GLN A 58 -1.06 -2.66 4.59
CA GLN A 58 -2.14 -3.60 4.92
C GLN A 58 -2.70 -4.27 3.65
N GLY A 59 -2.05 -4.08 2.51
CA GLY A 59 -2.46 -4.65 1.24
C GLY A 59 -3.58 -3.88 0.53
N GLU A 60 -3.93 -2.69 1.00
CA GLU A 60 -4.84 -1.79 0.28
C GLU A 60 -4.21 -1.35 -1.04
N ILE A 61 -5.03 -1.27 -2.10
CA ILE A 61 -4.59 -0.88 -3.44
C ILE A 61 -5.23 0.45 -3.82
N ILE A 62 -4.40 1.42 -4.16
CA ILE A 62 -4.85 2.72 -4.70
C ILE A 62 -4.46 2.78 -6.18
N CYS A 63 -5.43 3.08 -7.05
CA CYS A 63 -5.19 3.49 -8.42
C CYS A 63 -4.97 5.02 -8.43
N CYS A 64 -3.77 5.42 -8.79
CA CYS A 64 -3.36 6.82 -8.89
C CYS A 64 -3.46 7.36 -10.31
N ILE A 65 -3.19 6.51 -11.30
CA ILE A 65 -3.29 6.80 -12.73
C ILE A 65 -3.91 5.57 -13.39
N PRO A 66 -4.89 5.70 -14.30
CA PRO A 66 -5.43 4.58 -15.05
C PRO A 66 -4.32 3.75 -15.71
N ASP A 67 -4.45 2.44 -15.68
CA ASP A 67 -3.38 1.54 -16.15
C ASP A 67 -3.16 1.55 -17.66
N ASN A 68 -4.02 2.21 -18.42
CA ASN A 68 -3.80 2.50 -19.84
C ASN A 68 -3.11 3.86 -20.07
N GLU A 69 -2.78 4.59 -19.01
CA GLU A 69 -2.04 5.85 -19.09
C GLU A 69 -0.60 5.68 -18.59
N VAL A 70 0.29 6.50 -19.16
CA VAL A 70 1.70 6.59 -18.75
C VAL A 70 1.79 7.18 -17.35
N SER A 71 2.67 6.64 -16.51
CA SER A 71 3.11 7.20 -15.23
C SER A 71 4.62 7.48 -15.26
N TRP A 72 5.11 8.36 -14.41
CA TRP A 72 6.54 8.70 -14.31
C TRP A 72 7.21 7.92 -13.19
N CYS A 73 7.49 6.65 -13.40
CA CYS A 73 7.99 5.71 -12.39
C CYS A 73 9.26 4.95 -12.81
N THR A 74 9.34 4.53 -14.08
CA THR A 74 10.29 3.54 -14.56
C THR A 74 11.19 4.08 -15.69
N ASN A 75 11.50 5.36 -15.70
CA ASN A 75 12.33 6.02 -16.70
C ASN A 75 11.81 5.79 -18.14
N TRP A 76 12.66 5.36 -19.08
CA TRP A 76 12.24 5.09 -20.48
C TRP A 76 11.20 3.96 -20.62
N ALA A 77 11.11 3.08 -19.62
CA ALA A 77 10.11 2.01 -19.61
C ALA A 77 8.68 2.50 -19.32
N ASN A 78 8.50 3.77 -18.90
CA ASN A 78 7.19 4.37 -18.67
C ASN A 78 6.24 4.20 -19.87
N SER A 79 6.78 4.25 -21.08
CA SER A 79 6.00 4.18 -22.32
C SER A 79 5.32 2.82 -22.55
N TYR A 80 5.80 1.75 -21.91
CA TYR A 80 5.30 0.38 -22.13
C TYR A 80 4.99 -0.40 -20.85
N THR A 81 5.23 0.18 -19.64
CA THR A 81 4.98 -0.49 -18.36
C THR A 81 3.81 0.10 -17.59
N VAL A 82 3.01 -0.75 -16.94
CA VAL A 82 2.17 -0.36 -15.81
C VAL A 82 3.02 -0.45 -14.54
N SER A 83 3.12 0.63 -13.77
CA SER A 83 3.96 0.68 -12.58
C SER A 83 3.15 0.45 -11.30
N ILE A 84 3.71 -0.35 -10.39
CA ILE A 84 3.16 -0.63 -9.05
C ILE A 84 4.21 -0.23 -8.02
N GLU A 85 3.93 0.79 -7.23
CA GLU A 85 4.69 1.15 -6.04
C GLU A 85 4.20 0.34 -4.84
N THR A 86 5.12 -0.15 -4.03
CA THR A 86 4.80 -1.07 -2.93
C THR A 86 5.35 -0.53 -1.62
N CYS A 87 4.48 -0.30 -0.65
CA CYS A 87 4.86 0.14 0.69
C CYS A 87 5.52 -1.01 1.47
N HIS A 88 6.46 -0.65 2.35
CA HIS A 88 7.22 -1.58 3.18
C HIS A 88 7.38 -1.03 4.60
N PRO A 89 7.41 -1.89 5.65
CA PRO A 89 7.39 -1.43 7.03
C PRO A 89 8.72 -0.83 7.49
N ASP A 90 9.83 -1.30 6.96
CA ASP A 90 11.18 -0.93 7.38
C ASP A 90 12.16 -0.88 6.21
N TRP A 91 13.42 -0.51 6.50
CA TRP A 91 14.46 -0.31 5.48
C TRP A 91 15.07 -1.59 4.92
N THR A 92 14.66 -2.78 5.38
CA THR A 92 14.99 -4.03 4.69
C THR A 92 14.27 -4.12 3.35
N GLY A 93 13.18 -3.39 3.21
CA GLY A 93 12.31 -3.38 2.03
C GLY A 93 11.42 -4.62 1.93
N LYS A 94 11.44 -5.50 2.94
CA LYS A 94 10.56 -6.67 2.99
C LYS A 94 9.10 -6.20 3.09
N PHE A 95 8.28 -6.75 2.24
CA PHE A 95 6.84 -6.47 2.25
C PHE A 95 6.15 -7.24 3.38
N SER A 96 5.09 -6.66 3.95
CA SER A 96 4.21 -7.42 4.84
C SER A 96 3.50 -8.52 4.04
N ASP A 97 3.02 -9.55 4.72
CA ASP A 97 2.26 -10.64 4.07
C ASP A 97 1.02 -10.10 3.32
N SER A 98 0.34 -9.10 3.90
CA SER A 98 -0.81 -8.46 3.27
C SER A 98 -0.41 -7.69 2.01
N THR A 99 0.68 -6.93 2.07
CA THR A 99 1.24 -6.17 0.93
C THR A 99 1.67 -7.13 -0.18
N TYR A 100 2.43 -8.18 0.17
CA TYR A 100 2.90 -9.18 -0.80
C TYR A 100 1.75 -9.91 -1.49
N LYS A 101 0.74 -10.34 -0.73
CA LYS A 101 -0.47 -10.97 -1.29
C LYS A 101 -1.17 -10.06 -2.30
N SER A 102 -1.37 -8.79 -1.96
CA SER A 102 -1.99 -7.83 -2.88
C SER A 102 -1.13 -7.54 -4.10
N LEU A 103 0.20 -7.52 -3.95
CA LEU A 103 1.13 -7.37 -5.06
C LEU A 103 1.01 -8.55 -6.04
N VAL A 104 0.97 -9.79 -5.55
CA VAL A 104 0.75 -10.98 -6.38
C VAL A 104 -0.61 -10.92 -7.09
N GLU A 105 -1.68 -10.57 -6.36
CA GLU A 105 -3.04 -10.50 -6.92
C GLU A 105 -3.18 -9.42 -8.00
N LEU A 106 -2.68 -8.21 -7.76
CA LEU A 106 -2.73 -7.11 -8.72
C LEU A 106 -1.88 -7.41 -9.96
N THR A 107 -0.66 -7.91 -9.76
CA THR A 107 0.26 -8.25 -10.85
C THR A 107 -0.34 -9.35 -11.73
N ALA A 108 -0.90 -10.40 -11.14
CA ALA A 108 -1.57 -11.48 -11.88
C ALA A 108 -2.79 -10.97 -12.67
N HIS A 109 -3.59 -10.08 -12.08
CA HIS A 109 -4.72 -9.44 -12.75
C HIS A 109 -4.26 -8.64 -13.98
N LEU A 110 -3.24 -7.81 -13.83
CA LEU A 110 -2.70 -7.00 -14.92
C LEU A 110 -2.04 -7.87 -15.99
N CYS A 111 -1.32 -8.92 -15.61
CA CYS A 111 -0.76 -9.89 -16.55
C CYS A 111 -1.87 -10.53 -17.40
N LYS A 112 -2.97 -10.99 -16.80
CA LYS A 112 -4.13 -11.52 -17.55
C LYS A 112 -4.73 -10.47 -18.47
N LYS A 113 -4.96 -9.25 -17.96
CA LYS A 113 -5.55 -8.14 -18.73
C LYS A 113 -4.75 -7.81 -19.98
N TYR A 114 -3.43 -7.84 -19.91
CA TYR A 114 -2.54 -7.44 -21.01
C TYR A 114 -1.90 -8.61 -21.77
N GLY A 115 -2.27 -9.86 -21.45
CA GLY A 115 -1.71 -11.05 -22.09
C GLY A 115 -0.22 -11.24 -21.82
N LEU A 116 0.25 -10.89 -20.61
CA LEU A 116 1.67 -10.93 -20.24
C LEU A 116 2.01 -12.24 -19.52
N HIS A 117 3.23 -12.74 -19.73
CA HIS A 117 3.75 -13.89 -19.04
C HIS A 117 4.80 -13.44 -18.02
N PRO A 118 4.58 -13.61 -16.69
CA PRO A 118 5.44 -13.02 -15.66
C PRO A 118 6.91 -13.45 -15.77
N GLN A 119 7.18 -14.72 -16.04
CA GLN A 119 8.54 -15.27 -16.14
C GLN A 119 9.22 -15.06 -17.50
N LYS A 120 8.54 -14.43 -18.46
CA LYS A 120 9.06 -14.15 -19.81
C LYS A 120 9.19 -12.65 -20.08
N GLY A 121 9.54 -11.87 -19.04
CA GLY A 121 9.70 -10.42 -19.16
C GLY A 121 8.40 -9.62 -19.09
N GLY A 122 7.25 -10.28 -18.88
CA GLY A 122 5.97 -9.58 -18.67
C GLY A 122 5.84 -8.91 -17.30
N VAL A 123 6.75 -9.24 -16.36
CA VAL A 123 6.91 -8.55 -15.06
C VAL A 123 8.39 -8.28 -14.85
N ILE A 124 8.71 -7.03 -14.53
CA ILE A 124 10.08 -6.54 -14.35
C ILE A 124 10.20 -5.72 -13.08
N ARG A 125 11.42 -5.55 -12.59
CA ARG A 125 11.77 -4.60 -11.52
C ARG A 125 12.24 -3.29 -12.14
N HIS A 126 12.17 -2.19 -11.42
CA HIS A 126 12.91 -0.98 -11.80
C HIS A 126 14.41 -1.27 -11.94
N TYR A 127 14.94 -2.15 -11.10
CA TYR A 127 16.31 -2.64 -11.17
C TYR A 127 16.68 -3.19 -12.56
N ASP A 128 15.80 -3.94 -13.20
CA ASP A 128 16.04 -4.54 -14.52
C ASP A 128 16.14 -3.49 -15.63
N VAL A 129 15.60 -2.27 -15.39
CA VAL A 129 15.62 -1.17 -16.35
C VAL A 129 16.86 -0.28 -16.19
N THR A 130 17.20 0.08 -14.95
CA THR A 130 18.22 1.13 -14.70
C THR A 130 19.36 0.70 -13.79
N GLY A 131 19.29 -0.49 -13.19
CA GLY A 131 20.21 -0.92 -12.13
C GLY A 131 19.92 -0.30 -10.75
N LYS A 132 18.89 0.57 -10.64
CA LYS A 132 18.47 1.13 -9.35
C LYS A 132 18.03 0.00 -8.42
N VAL A 133 18.44 0.04 -7.14
CA VAL A 133 18.02 -0.93 -6.12
C VAL A 133 16.54 -0.74 -5.78
N CYS A 134 15.68 -1.23 -6.66
CA CYS A 134 14.22 -1.04 -6.57
C CYS A 134 13.47 -2.19 -7.30
N PRO A 135 12.60 -2.92 -6.60
CA PRO A 135 12.38 -2.88 -5.14
C PRO A 135 13.52 -3.57 -4.39
N LYS A 136 13.93 -3.01 -3.28
CA LYS A 136 15.13 -3.48 -2.53
C LYS A 136 15.03 -4.95 -2.14
N TRP A 137 13.87 -5.43 -1.70
CA TRP A 137 13.63 -6.80 -1.27
C TRP A 137 13.87 -7.84 -2.39
N PHE A 138 13.69 -7.44 -3.65
CA PHE A 138 13.85 -8.31 -4.82
C PHE A 138 15.19 -8.13 -5.54
N VAL A 139 16.12 -7.36 -5.00
CA VAL A 139 17.44 -7.14 -5.58
C VAL A 139 18.48 -7.88 -4.74
N PRO A 140 19.45 -8.59 -5.37
CA PRO A 140 20.50 -9.30 -4.64
C PRO A 140 21.27 -8.39 -3.68
N SER A 141 21.65 -8.93 -2.52
CA SER A 141 22.46 -8.22 -1.52
C SER A 141 23.82 -7.80 -2.08
N SER A 142 24.40 -8.60 -2.96
CA SER A 142 25.64 -8.28 -3.70
C SER A 142 25.50 -7.05 -4.63
N LYS A 143 24.27 -6.61 -4.89
CA LYS A 143 23.93 -5.43 -5.68
C LYS A 143 23.27 -4.31 -4.84
N GLY A 144 23.44 -4.37 -3.52
CA GLY A 144 22.89 -3.39 -2.59
C GLY A 144 21.43 -3.62 -2.16
N GLY A 145 20.84 -4.71 -2.61
CA GLY A 145 19.50 -5.14 -2.22
C GLY A 145 19.44 -5.86 -0.88
N SER A 146 18.37 -6.58 -0.64
CA SER A 146 18.15 -7.36 0.59
C SER A 146 17.95 -8.85 0.33
N ASP A 147 18.00 -9.31 -0.92
CA ASP A 147 17.91 -10.73 -1.24
C ASP A 147 19.27 -11.40 -1.07
N THR A 148 19.44 -12.13 0.04
CA THR A 148 20.67 -12.90 0.35
C THR A 148 20.75 -14.23 -0.39
N ALA A 149 19.68 -14.63 -1.06
CA ALA A 149 19.55 -15.92 -1.72
C ALA A 149 19.59 -15.82 -3.27
N ASP A 150 20.29 -14.85 -3.81
CA ASP A 150 20.56 -14.66 -5.23
C ASP A 150 19.28 -14.68 -6.10
N GLU A 151 18.46 -13.64 -5.93
CA GLU A 151 17.19 -13.45 -6.63
C GLU A 151 16.08 -14.47 -6.30
N GLN A 152 16.21 -15.25 -5.25
CA GLN A 152 15.14 -16.22 -4.90
C GLN A 152 13.85 -15.54 -4.52
N HIS A 153 13.87 -14.36 -3.86
CA HIS A 153 12.66 -13.59 -3.56
C HIS A 153 11.96 -13.15 -4.84
N TRP A 154 12.72 -12.70 -5.84
CA TRP A 154 12.19 -12.31 -7.14
C TRP A 154 11.64 -13.50 -7.91
N LYS A 155 12.39 -14.60 -8.02
CA LYS A 155 11.96 -15.83 -8.69
C LYS A 155 10.69 -16.40 -8.06
N LYS A 156 10.64 -16.40 -6.71
CA LYS A 156 9.44 -16.82 -5.96
C LYS A 156 8.24 -15.92 -6.31
N PHE A 157 8.40 -14.61 -6.30
CA PHE A 157 7.33 -13.68 -6.66
C PHE A 157 6.79 -13.94 -8.07
N LEU A 158 7.65 -14.11 -9.07
CA LEU A 158 7.22 -14.43 -10.44
C LEU A 158 6.47 -15.77 -10.50
N SER A 159 6.90 -16.77 -9.74
CA SER A 159 6.23 -18.07 -9.63
C SER A 159 4.85 -17.94 -8.98
N ASP A 160 4.74 -17.17 -7.87
CA ASP A 160 3.47 -16.94 -7.18
C ASP A 160 2.46 -16.20 -8.09
N VAL A 161 2.94 -15.21 -8.88
CA VAL A 161 2.12 -14.52 -9.89
C VAL A 161 1.64 -15.50 -10.98
N ALA A 162 2.53 -16.35 -11.49
CA ALA A 162 2.18 -17.35 -12.50
C ALA A 162 1.16 -18.37 -11.97
N ALA A 163 1.36 -18.86 -10.75
CA ALA A 163 0.41 -19.75 -10.08
C ALA A 163 -0.96 -19.08 -9.90
N LYS A 164 -1.00 -17.81 -9.50
CA LYS A 164 -2.24 -17.03 -9.39
C LYS A 164 -2.95 -16.81 -10.74
N MET A 165 -2.21 -16.81 -11.83
CA MET A 165 -2.78 -16.73 -13.18
C MET A 165 -3.34 -18.07 -13.67
N GLY A 166 -2.69 -19.20 -13.36
CA GLY A 166 -3.11 -20.54 -13.79
C GLY A 166 -4.22 -21.16 -12.95
N GLY A 167 -4.52 -20.63 -11.78
CA GLY A 167 -5.51 -21.15 -10.86
C GLY A 167 -6.94 -20.83 -11.30
N SER A 168 -7.58 -21.74 -12.03
CA SER A 168 -9.03 -21.92 -12.00
C SER A 168 -9.39 -22.35 -10.58
N GLY A 169 -10.22 -21.55 -9.89
CA GLY A 169 -10.44 -21.62 -8.47
C GLY A 169 -10.73 -23.01 -7.90
N THR A 170 -9.92 -23.43 -6.97
CA THR A 170 -10.41 -24.10 -5.77
C THR A 170 -10.24 -23.08 -4.64
N ALA A 171 -11.36 -22.60 -4.17
CA ALA A 171 -11.43 -21.76 -3.00
C ALA A 171 -10.95 -22.58 -1.80
N SER A 172 -9.66 -22.45 -1.47
CA SER A 172 -9.20 -22.83 -0.14
C SER A 172 -9.62 -21.70 0.79
N ASN A 173 -10.58 -22.00 1.64
CA ASN A 173 -11.08 -21.26 2.80
C ASN A 173 -10.70 -19.78 2.83
N ALA A 174 -11.55 -18.96 2.27
CA ALA A 174 -11.53 -17.53 2.45
C ALA A 174 -11.73 -17.24 3.94
N ALA A 175 -10.63 -16.96 4.65
CA ALA A 175 -10.75 -16.05 5.75
C ALA A 175 -11.42 -14.79 5.18
N ALA A 176 -12.59 -14.45 5.69
CA ALA A 176 -13.43 -13.37 5.21
C ALA A 176 -12.57 -12.15 4.89
N SER A 177 -12.60 -11.72 3.62
CA SER A 177 -11.84 -10.56 3.16
C SER A 177 -12.16 -9.39 4.08
N LYS A 178 -11.13 -8.87 4.75
CA LYS A 178 -11.30 -7.61 5.50
C LYS A 178 -11.90 -6.58 4.53
N PRO A 179 -12.94 -5.86 4.93
CA PRO A 179 -13.43 -4.75 4.12
C PRO A 179 -12.27 -3.78 3.85
N PRO A 180 -12.27 -3.09 2.71
CA PRO A 180 -11.20 -2.17 2.36
C PRO A 180 -10.99 -1.16 3.48
N LEU A 181 -9.71 -0.85 3.75
CA LEU A 181 -9.39 0.14 4.77
C LEU A 181 -9.96 1.49 4.33
N ARG A 182 -10.74 2.10 5.21
CA ARG A 182 -11.34 3.40 4.98
C ARG A 182 -10.41 4.47 5.55
N TYR A 183 -10.07 5.46 4.75
CA TYR A 183 -9.17 6.57 5.12
C TYR A 183 -9.87 7.94 5.15
N ASP A 184 -11.20 7.96 5.19
CA ASP A 184 -12.00 9.19 5.18
C ASP A 184 -12.87 9.35 6.45
N TRP A 185 -12.40 8.78 7.56
CA TRP A 185 -13.08 8.87 8.84
C TRP A 185 -13.24 10.31 9.30
N LYS A 186 -14.46 10.67 9.69
CA LYS A 186 -14.80 12.04 10.07
C LYS A 186 -14.74 12.24 11.59
N LYS A 187 -14.49 13.49 12.01
CA LYS A 187 -14.58 13.89 13.41
C LYS A 187 -15.91 13.45 14.03
N GLY A 188 -15.87 12.82 15.19
CA GLY A 188 -17.03 12.33 15.92
C GLY A 188 -17.65 11.06 15.37
N GLN A 189 -17.11 10.49 14.30
CA GLN A 189 -17.57 9.21 13.76
C GLN A 189 -17.20 8.08 14.73
N ALA A 190 -18.18 7.20 15.01
CA ALA A 190 -17.97 6.03 15.82
C ALA A 190 -17.23 4.95 15.02
N VAL A 191 -16.25 4.32 15.65
CA VAL A 191 -15.48 3.17 15.13
C VAL A 191 -15.48 2.06 16.17
N ARG A 192 -15.63 0.82 15.74
CA ARG A 192 -15.51 -0.33 16.62
C ARG A 192 -14.12 -0.95 16.48
N LEU A 193 -13.40 -1.05 17.60
CA LEU A 193 -12.23 -1.88 17.71
C LEU A 193 -12.69 -3.31 18.04
N TYR A 194 -12.31 -4.27 17.22
CA TYR A 194 -12.80 -5.65 17.34
C TYR A 194 -11.80 -6.61 17.99
N LYS A 195 -10.53 -6.19 18.12
CA LYS A 195 -9.51 -6.96 18.83
C LYS A 195 -9.52 -6.63 20.30
N THR A 196 -9.37 -7.62 21.16
CA THR A 196 -9.33 -7.46 22.62
C THR A 196 -8.08 -6.71 23.11
N ARG A 197 -7.03 -6.63 22.27
CA ARG A 197 -5.77 -5.91 22.55
C ARG A 197 -5.35 -5.14 21.30
N THR A 198 -6.05 -4.05 20.99
CA THR A 198 -5.67 -3.16 19.89
C THR A 198 -4.48 -2.29 20.30
N GLN A 199 -3.43 -2.27 19.52
CA GLN A 199 -2.24 -1.43 19.78
C GLN A 199 -2.60 0.05 19.79
N LEU A 200 -2.20 0.74 20.85
CA LEU A 200 -2.33 2.17 21.03
C LEU A 200 -0.94 2.80 21.01
N PHE A 201 -0.77 3.84 20.22
CA PHE A 201 0.49 4.55 20.07
C PHE A 201 0.40 5.93 20.71
N ALA A 202 1.51 6.40 21.29
CA ALA A 202 1.58 7.70 21.97
C ALA A 202 1.52 8.87 20.99
N ASN A 203 2.03 8.68 19.76
CA ASN A 203 2.01 9.67 18.69
C ASN A 203 1.92 9.00 17.30
N ASP A 204 1.93 9.80 16.28
CA ASP A 204 1.75 9.38 14.87
C ASP A 204 2.99 8.70 14.26
N THR A 205 4.16 8.85 14.87
CA THR A 205 5.43 8.30 14.38
C THR A 205 5.99 7.15 15.24
N ALA A 206 5.41 6.90 16.43
CA ALA A 206 5.88 5.85 17.31
C ALA A 206 5.83 4.48 16.64
N THR A 207 6.92 3.74 16.65
CA THR A 207 7.01 2.37 16.12
C THR A 207 6.62 1.32 17.16
N THR A 208 6.79 1.64 18.44
CA THR A 208 6.43 0.77 19.57
C THR A 208 5.10 1.21 20.16
N PRO A 209 4.15 0.28 20.41
CA PRO A 209 2.92 0.59 21.11
C PRO A 209 3.19 1.05 22.55
N ALA A 210 2.51 2.10 22.96
CA ALA A 210 2.56 2.60 24.35
C ALA A 210 1.63 1.82 25.28
N ALA A 211 0.54 1.27 24.75
CA ALA A 211 -0.48 0.52 25.48
C ALA A 211 -1.34 -0.32 24.53
N THR A 212 -2.35 -0.99 25.07
CA THR A 212 -3.42 -1.63 24.28
C THR A 212 -4.78 -1.13 24.71
N LEU A 213 -5.73 -1.07 23.76
CA LEU A 213 -7.12 -0.77 24.00
C LEU A 213 -7.96 -2.04 23.93
N PRO A 214 -8.97 -2.20 24.80
CA PRO A 214 -9.94 -3.28 24.70
C PRO A 214 -10.82 -3.13 23.46
N ALA A 215 -11.47 -4.21 23.07
CA ALA A 215 -12.54 -4.16 22.07
C ALA A 215 -13.66 -3.23 22.55
N GLY A 216 -14.23 -2.44 21.68
CA GLY A 216 -15.25 -1.46 22.05
C GLY A 216 -15.51 -0.42 20.98
N VAL A 217 -16.39 0.52 21.30
CA VAL A 217 -16.70 1.67 20.45
C VAL A 217 -15.85 2.86 20.93
N TYR A 218 -15.20 3.47 19.98
CA TYR A 218 -14.40 4.69 20.12
C TYR A 218 -14.85 5.72 19.08
N TYR A 219 -14.38 6.94 19.19
CA TYR A 219 -14.77 8.01 18.31
C TYR A 219 -13.53 8.66 17.69
N ILE A 220 -13.61 8.99 16.42
CA ILE A 220 -12.56 9.72 15.70
C ILE A 220 -12.47 11.13 16.28
N TYR A 221 -11.32 11.49 16.83
CA TYR A 221 -11.17 12.73 17.57
C TYR A 221 -11.32 13.98 16.70
N ASP A 222 -10.66 14.06 15.55
CA ASP A 222 -10.64 15.26 14.71
C ASP A 222 -10.77 15.00 13.19
N GLY A 223 -10.86 13.74 12.78
CA GLY A 223 -10.99 13.36 11.36
C GLY A 223 -9.71 13.54 10.55
N LYS A 224 -8.59 13.84 11.18
CA LYS A 224 -7.30 13.99 10.51
C LYS A 224 -6.54 12.68 10.54
N GLN A 225 -6.24 12.14 9.37
CA GLN A 225 -5.33 11.01 9.26
C GLN A 225 -3.92 11.47 9.66
N CYS A 226 -3.30 10.72 10.54
CA CYS A 226 -1.92 10.90 10.97
C CYS A 226 -0.98 10.00 10.16
N LYS A 227 0.32 10.12 10.37
CA LYS A 227 1.33 9.23 9.78
C LYS A 227 1.03 7.76 10.13
N LEU A 228 1.57 6.84 9.34
CA LEU A 228 1.38 5.38 9.50
C LEU A 228 -0.10 4.94 9.47
N GLY A 229 -0.97 5.65 8.73
CA GLY A 229 -2.37 5.29 8.60
C GLY A 229 -3.17 5.32 9.90
N ARG A 230 -2.77 6.14 10.85
CA ARG A 230 -3.38 6.24 12.18
C ARG A 230 -4.39 7.38 12.25
N TYR A 231 -5.34 7.23 13.18
CA TYR A 231 -6.24 8.29 13.61
C TYR A 231 -6.15 8.48 15.11
N ARG A 232 -6.33 9.71 15.55
CA ARG A 232 -6.55 10.00 16.96
C ARG A 232 -7.95 9.54 17.33
N VAL A 233 -8.04 8.77 18.42
CA VAL A 233 -9.32 8.27 18.94
C VAL A 233 -9.56 8.78 20.35
N THR A 234 -10.83 8.81 20.74
CA THR A 234 -11.27 9.14 22.07
C THR A 234 -12.38 8.18 22.51
N THR A 235 -12.58 8.04 23.82
CA THR A 235 -13.58 7.15 24.41
C THR A 235 -14.99 7.73 24.40
N ARG A 236 -15.14 9.05 24.23
CA ARG A 236 -16.44 9.75 24.28
C ARG A 236 -16.63 10.69 23.11
N LYS A 237 -17.82 10.69 22.54
CA LYS A 237 -18.16 11.53 21.38
C LYS A 237 -18.02 13.02 21.68
N GLU A 238 -18.39 13.43 22.87
CA GLU A 238 -18.30 14.82 23.31
C GLU A 238 -16.87 15.34 23.51
N TYR A 239 -15.86 14.46 23.46
CA TYR A 239 -14.44 14.83 23.53
C TYR A 239 -13.86 15.19 22.15
N CYS A 240 -14.57 14.88 21.07
CA CYS A 240 -14.06 15.06 19.72
C CYS A 240 -13.78 16.54 19.42
N GLY A 241 -12.50 16.82 19.16
CA GLY A 241 -12.02 18.17 18.83
C GLY A 241 -11.89 19.15 20.00
N LYS A 242 -12.14 18.74 21.24
CA LYS A 242 -11.91 19.60 22.42
C LYS A 242 -10.42 19.83 22.67
N LYS A 243 -10.08 21.00 23.16
CA LYS A 243 -8.71 21.40 23.50
C LYS A 243 -8.54 21.54 25.01
N PRO A 244 -7.34 21.31 25.55
CA PRO A 244 -6.14 20.84 24.84
C PRO A 244 -6.27 19.36 24.43
N ALA A 245 -5.77 19.01 23.24
CA ALA A 245 -5.93 17.66 22.68
C ALA A 245 -5.42 16.56 23.62
N GLY A 246 -4.29 16.77 24.30
CA GLY A 246 -3.69 15.79 25.21
C GLY A 246 -4.60 15.37 26.38
N LYS A 247 -5.60 16.18 26.75
CA LYS A 247 -6.59 15.84 27.78
C LYS A 247 -7.70 14.92 27.26
N TYR A 248 -8.02 14.99 25.97
CA TYR A 248 -9.22 14.37 25.38
C TYR A 248 -8.92 13.25 24.37
N VAL A 249 -7.70 13.18 23.86
CA VAL A 249 -7.24 12.10 22.97
C VAL A 249 -6.81 10.92 23.83
N THR A 250 -7.38 9.74 23.55
CA THR A 250 -6.94 8.48 24.18
C THR A 250 -5.59 8.04 23.61
N GLY A 251 -5.40 8.19 22.29
CA GLY A 251 -4.15 7.90 21.58
C GLY A 251 -4.37 7.71 20.09
N TYR A 252 -3.37 7.12 19.44
CA TYR A 252 -3.32 6.90 18.01
C TYR A 252 -3.53 5.41 17.72
N VAL A 253 -4.50 5.10 16.87
CA VAL A 253 -4.84 3.73 16.49
C VAL A 253 -4.79 3.59 14.97
N SER A 254 -4.21 2.51 14.50
CA SER A 254 -4.13 2.21 13.08
C SER A 254 -5.51 1.87 12.51
N VAL A 255 -5.81 2.41 11.33
CA VAL A 255 -7.12 2.31 10.66
C VAL A 255 -7.55 0.88 10.36
N ASP A 256 -6.60 -0.06 10.24
CA ASP A 256 -6.86 -1.48 10.03
C ASP A 256 -7.59 -2.17 11.19
N ASN A 257 -7.63 -1.51 12.36
CA ASN A 257 -8.36 -2.00 13.53
C ASN A 257 -9.80 -1.47 13.61
N PHE A 258 -10.21 -0.59 12.69
CA PHE A 258 -11.53 0.01 12.70
C PHE A 258 -12.55 -0.83 11.93
N LYS A 259 -13.74 -0.95 12.50
CA LYS A 259 -14.97 -1.33 11.79
C LYS A 259 -15.99 -0.21 11.94
N GLU A 260 -16.78 -0.02 10.90
CA GLU A 260 -17.91 0.91 10.97
C GLU A 260 -18.93 0.43 12.01
N VAL A 261 -19.43 1.35 12.79
CA VAL A 261 -20.57 1.11 13.68
C VAL A 261 -21.82 1.41 12.86
N LYS A 262 -22.55 0.36 12.53
CA LYS A 262 -23.87 0.47 11.89
C LYS A 262 -24.90 0.92 12.91
#